data_dbff6e8dc49c0e128c31eebc1d3fe7ab
#
_entry.id   dbff6e8dc49c0e128c31eebc1d3fe7ab
#
_cell.length_a   1.000
_cell.length_b   1.000
_cell.length_c   1.000
_cell.angle_alpha   90.00
_cell.angle_beta   90.00
_cell.angle_gamma   90.00
#
_symmetry.space_group_name_H-M   'P 1'
#
loop_
_entity.id
_entity.type
_entity.pdbx_description
1 polymer ?
#
loop_
_entity_poly.entity_id
_entity_poly.type
_entity_poly.pdbx_seq_one_letter_code
_entity_poly.pdbx_strand_id
1 'polypeptide(L)'
;AFGSEDEPILFGIVGEVSGEAKYAQTVLLATASHFFTYSLADEECSTRYAFCDIKEIYNKRMYGNAVMRISCEEKKYINTFRFTFTVTALCDSFVNYVKDIRDGGDVESALDIMRSVYEKMLSVCPKCGRTLSAPGAPCVYCMKKGRLFRRLVQYLKPETTILVISVIISILTTAMALMPPMLTRSLVDEILPNHDRSALTFVVLMLIC
;
A
#
# COMPACT_ATOMS: atom_id res chain seq x y z
N ALA A 1 -9.86 20.47 -28.03
CA ALA A 1 -9.92 19.75 -29.30
C ALA A 1 -8.60 19.02 -29.53
N PHE A 2 -8.41 17.85 -28.92
CA PHE A 2 -7.20 17.03 -29.07
C PHE A 2 -7.41 15.87 -30.03
N GLY A 3 -8.29 16.01 -30.98
CA GLY A 3 -8.53 15.05 -32.01
C GLY A 3 -8.36 15.71 -33.36
N SER A 4 -7.18 15.62 -33.94
CA SER A 4 -7.13 15.62 -35.38
C SER A 4 -7.48 14.20 -35.83
N GLU A 5 -8.52 14.11 -36.47
CA GLU A 5 -9.15 13.22 -37.44
C GLU A 5 -8.82 11.72 -37.47
N ASP A 6 -7.70 11.16 -36.93
CA ASP A 6 -7.25 9.87 -37.43
C ASP A 6 -7.10 8.73 -36.43
N GLU A 7 -6.89 8.95 -35.13
CA GLU A 7 -6.71 7.84 -34.20
C GLU A 7 -7.28 8.11 -32.81
N PRO A 8 -8.05 7.16 -32.22
CA PRO A 8 -8.53 7.29 -30.87
C PRO A 8 -7.39 7.17 -29.86
N ILE A 9 -7.46 7.95 -28.79
CA ILE A 9 -6.56 7.79 -27.64
C ILE A 9 -6.90 6.46 -26.96
N LEU A 10 -5.93 5.55 -26.88
CA LEU A 10 -6.10 4.23 -26.31
C LEU A 10 -5.92 4.25 -24.77
N PHE A 11 -4.95 5.02 -24.29
CA PHE A 11 -4.72 5.19 -22.86
C PHE A 11 -3.90 6.45 -22.55
N GLY A 12 -3.89 6.82 -21.27
CA GLY A 12 -3.09 7.94 -20.77
C GLY A 12 -2.43 7.61 -19.44
N ILE A 13 -1.21 8.11 -19.23
CA ILE A 13 -0.47 8.00 -17.97
C ILE A 13 -0.32 9.39 -17.40
N VAL A 14 -0.78 9.59 -16.16
CA VAL A 14 -0.67 10.87 -15.46
C VAL A 14 0.64 10.87 -14.66
N GLY A 15 1.47 11.88 -14.89
CA GLY A 15 2.67 12.18 -14.13
C GLY A 15 2.47 13.42 -13.25
N GLU A 16 3.22 13.51 -12.18
CA GLU A 16 3.14 14.58 -11.19
C GLU A 16 4.29 15.60 -11.30
N VAL A 17 5.13 15.46 -12.33
CA VAL A 17 6.34 16.28 -12.49
C VAL A 17 6.44 16.78 -13.93
N SER A 18 6.61 18.10 -14.09
CA SER A 18 6.83 18.72 -15.40
C SER A 18 8.24 18.42 -15.96
N GLY A 19 8.45 18.74 -17.24
CA GLY A 19 9.76 18.64 -17.89
C GLY A 19 10.87 19.38 -17.14
N GLU A 20 10.55 20.53 -16.52
CA GLU A 20 11.46 21.36 -15.72
C GLU A 20 11.69 20.85 -14.27
N ALA A 21 11.22 19.65 -13.93
CA ALA A 21 11.30 19.08 -12.58
C ALA A 21 10.49 19.83 -11.51
N LYS A 22 9.50 20.62 -11.89
CA LYS A 22 8.53 21.23 -10.98
C LYS A 22 7.34 20.28 -10.77
N TYR A 23 6.68 20.36 -9.62
CA TYR A 23 5.42 19.64 -9.41
C TYR A 23 4.34 20.26 -10.30
N ALA A 24 3.95 19.55 -11.32
CA ALA A 24 2.86 19.88 -12.22
C ALA A 24 2.32 18.61 -12.86
N GLN A 25 1.01 18.55 -13.04
CA GLN A 25 0.40 17.42 -13.70
C GLN A 25 0.71 17.43 -15.19
N THR A 26 1.35 16.37 -15.63
CA THR A 26 1.60 16.09 -17.04
C THR A 26 0.93 14.78 -17.42
N VAL A 27 0.40 14.70 -18.61
CA VAL A 27 -0.26 13.50 -19.12
C VAL A 27 0.46 13.03 -20.37
N LEU A 28 0.85 11.76 -20.38
CA LEU A 28 1.29 11.08 -21.58
C LEU A 28 0.08 10.40 -22.19
N LEU A 29 -0.22 10.72 -23.44
CA LEU A 29 -1.34 10.18 -24.20
C LEU A 29 -0.79 9.35 -25.36
N ALA A 30 -1.37 8.17 -25.56
CA ALA A 30 -0.95 7.24 -26.60
C ALA A 30 -2.13 6.83 -27.49
N THR A 31 -1.88 6.78 -28.78
CA THR A 31 -2.73 6.18 -29.81
C THR A 31 -2.15 4.83 -30.26
N ALA A 32 -2.66 4.23 -31.31
CA ALA A 32 -2.13 2.98 -31.83
C ALA A 32 -0.72 3.12 -32.45
N SER A 33 -0.36 4.30 -32.94
CA SER A 33 0.86 4.54 -33.71
C SER A 33 1.74 5.68 -33.20
N HIS A 34 1.21 6.54 -32.29
CA HIS A 34 1.90 7.73 -31.83
C HIS A 34 1.72 7.93 -30.32
N PHE A 35 2.59 8.74 -29.72
CA PHE A 35 2.36 9.31 -28.40
C PHE A 35 2.75 10.79 -28.35
N PHE A 36 2.21 11.49 -27.37
CA PHE A 36 2.53 12.89 -27.06
C PHE A 36 2.32 13.16 -25.57
N THR A 37 2.94 14.19 -25.04
CA THR A 37 2.75 14.62 -23.65
C THR A 37 2.08 15.99 -23.61
N TYR A 38 1.20 16.16 -22.64
CA TYR A 38 0.49 17.40 -22.38
C TYR A 38 0.77 17.87 -20.95
N SER A 39 1.21 19.13 -20.80
CA SER A 39 1.38 19.76 -19.50
C SER A 39 0.12 20.55 -19.15
N LEU A 40 -0.53 20.20 -18.03
CA LEU A 40 -1.71 20.92 -17.58
C LEU A 40 -1.36 22.32 -17.03
N ALA A 41 -0.11 22.52 -16.60
CA ALA A 41 0.31 23.81 -16.03
C ALA A 41 0.59 24.87 -17.09
N ASP A 42 1.17 24.46 -18.22
CA ASP A 42 1.61 25.36 -19.29
C ASP A 42 0.63 25.36 -20.47
N GLU A 43 -0.40 24.51 -20.44
CA GLU A 43 -1.33 24.24 -21.55
C GLU A 43 -0.62 23.91 -22.87
N GLU A 44 0.62 23.42 -22.77
CA GLU A 44 1.45 23.07 -23.92
C GLU A 44 1.41 21.58 -24.23
N CYS A 45 1.26 21.29 -25.51
CA CYS A 45 1.38 19.92 -26.04
C CYS A 45 2.77 19.74 -26.61
N SER A 46 3.42 18.65 -26.23
CA SER A 46 4.71 18.30 -26.86
C SER A 46 4.51 17.86 -28.32
N THR A 47 5.62 17.77 -29.02
CA THR A 47 5.65 17.16 -30.36
C THR A 47 5.07 15.75 -30.30
N ARG A 48 4.28 15.39 -31.32
CA ARG A 48 3.80 14.02 -31.52
C ARG A 48 4.95 13.15 -32.04
N TYR A 49 5.16 12.00 -31.40
CA TYR A 49 6.21 11.05 -31.78
C TYR A 49 5.59 9.77 -32.34
N ALA A 50 5.90 9.44 -33.59
CA ALA A 50 5.48 8.18 -34.19
C ALA A 50 6.36 7.04 -33.66
N PHE A 51 5.76 5.90 -33.37
CA PHE A 51 6.51 4.74 -32.84
C PHE A 51 7.54 4.21 -33.81
N CYS A 52 7.26 4.28 -35.15
CA CYS A 52 8.17 3.87 -36.19
C CYS A 52 9.46 4.72 -36.28
N ASP A 53 9.40 5.99 -35.86
CA ASP A 53 10.55 6.90 -35.93
C ASP A 53 11.45 6.76 -34.69
N ILE A 54 11.02 6.04 -33.66
CA ILE A 54 11.76 5.87 -32.43
C ILE A 54 12.76 4.74 -32.54
N LYS A 55 14.06 5.06 -32.60
CA LYS A 55 15.15 4.08 -32.58
C LYS A 55 15.34 3.44 -31.21
N GLU A 56 15.37 4.27 -30.19
CA GLU A 56 15.50 3.84 -28.80
C GLU A 56 14.51 4.54 -27.90
N ILE A 57 13.94 3.79 -26.96
CA ILE A 57 13.10 4.29 -25.87
C ILE A 57 13.48 3.57 -24.58
N TYR A 58 13.68 4.34 -23.50
CA TYR A 58 13.96 3.80 -22.17
C TYR A 58 13.64 4.81 -21.06
N ASN A 59 13.44 4.29 -19.87
CA ASN A 59 13.25 5.09 -18.67
C ASN A 59 14.57 5.26 -17.94
N LYS A 60 15.06 6.49 -17.82
CA LYS A 60 16.24 6.83 -17.03
C LYS A 60 15.82 7.21 -15.61
N ARG A 61 16.23 6.42 -14.64
CA ARG A 61 16.01 6.74 -13.21
C ARG A 61 16.98 7.84 -12.77
N MET A 62 16.44 8.78 -11.98
CA MET A 62 17.17 9.89 -11.37
C MET A 62 16.87 9.91 -9.86
N TYR A 63 17.43 10.84 -9.13
CA TYR A 63 17.13 10.99 -7.71
C TYR A 63 15.69 11.51 -7.52
N GLY A 64 14.81 10.67 -6.92
CA GLY A 64 13.42 11.01 -6.62
C GLY A 64 12.43 10.96 -7.78
N ASN A 65 12.89 10.83 -9.03
CA ASN A 65 12.05 10.75 -10.22
C ASN A 65 12.69 9.93 -11.33
N ALA A 66 11.96 9.73 -12.42
CA ALA A 66 12.48 9.13 -13.63
C ALA A 66 12.05 9.94 -14.85
N VAL A 67 12.80 9.80 -15.93
CA VAL A 67 12.55 10.50 -17.20
C VAL A 67 12.54 9.50 -18.32
N MET A 68 11.45 9.50 -19.10
CA MET A 68 11.37 8.77 -20.35
C MET A 68 12.18 9.49 -21.41
N ARG A 69 13.08 8.76 -22.05
CA ARG A 69 13.94 9.24 -23.12
C ARG A 69 13.69 8.50 -24.40
N ILE A 70 13.62 9.23 -25.47
CA ILE A 70 13.55 8.69 -26.82
C ILE A 70 14.72 9.19 -27.64
N SER A 71 15.09 8.41 -28.65
CA SER A 71 16.02 8.81 -29.68
C SER A 71 15.40 8.49 -31.04
N CYS A 72 15.21 9.53 -31.85
CA CYS A 72 14.79 9.40 -33.25
C CYS A 72 16.01 9.44 -34.21
N GLU A 73 17.09 10.12 -33.80
CA GLU A 73 18.34 10.23 -34.53
C GLU A 73 19.48 9.62 -33.72
N GLU A 74 20.57 9.23 -34.40
CA GLU A 74 21.74 8.69 -33.70
C GLU A 74 22.32 9.70 -32.68
N LYS A 75 22.43 9.26 -31.43
CA LYS A 75 23.05 9.99 -30.31
C LYS A 75 22.29 11.24 -29.81
N LYS A 76 21.11 11.54 -30.33
CA LYS A 76 20.30 12.68 -29.84
C LYS A 76 19.13 12.15 -29.00
N TYR A 77 19.21 12.27 -27.68
CA TYR A 77 18.16 11.86 -26.77
C TYR A 77 17.29 13.05 -26.36
N ILE A 78 15.98 12.86 -26.45
CA ILE A 78 14.96 13.83 -26.06
C ILE A 78 14.29 13.33 -24.79
N ASN A 79 14.16 14.19 -23.78
CA ASN A 79 13.38 13.91 -22.59
C ASN A 79 11.91 14.22 -22.90
N THR A 80 11.04 13.22 -22.91
CA THR A 80 9.64 13.40 -23.31
C THR A 80 8.70 13.47 -22.12
N PHE A 81 8.87 12.61 -21.14
CA PHE A 81 7.95 12.52 -20.01
C PHE A 81 8.72 12.29 -18.71
N ARG A 82 8.44 13.12 -17.69
CA ARG A 82 9.03 12.99 -16.36
C ARG A 82 7.98 12.53 -15.38
N PHE A 83 8.31 11.60 -14.49
CA PHE A 83 7.37 10.98 -13.58
C PHE A 83 8.04 10.57 -12.26
N THR A 84 7.23 10.42 -11.22
CA THR A 84 7.64 9.86 -9.93
C THR A 84 7.69 8.34 -9.98
N PHE A 85 8.33 7.72 -8.99
CA PHE A 85 8.42 6.25 -8.93
C PHE A 85 7.06 5.55 -8.76
N THR A 86 6.00 6.29 -8.43
CA THR A 86 4.63 5.79 -8.29
C THR A 86 4.12 5.13 -9.58
N VAL A 87 4.42 5.73 -10.74
CA VAL A 87 3.95 5.25 -12.04
C VAL A 87 5.03 4.53 -12.86
N THR A 88 6.17 4.19 -12.24
CA THR A 88 7.30 3.55 -12.93
C THR A 88 6.89 2.27 -13.64
N ALA A 89 6.09 1.41 -13.01
CA ALA A 89 5.67 0.14 -13.62
C ALA A 89 4.83 0.35 -14.88
N LEU A 90 3.96 1.39 -14.91
CA LEU A 90 3.21 1.77 -16.12
C LEU A 90 4.13 2.32 -17.20
N CYS A 91 5.08 3.18 -16.82
CA CYS A 91 6.03 3.76 -17.77
C CYS A 91 6.99 2.69 -18.35
N ASP A 92 7.38 1.69 -17.55
CA ASP A 92 8.18 0.56 -18.04
C ASP A 92 7.35 -0.33 -18.99
N SER A 93 6.08 -0.58 -18.66
CA SER A 93 5.16 -1.28 -19.57
C SER A 93 4.91 -0.50 -20.86
N PHE A 94 4.82 0.83 -20.79
CA PHE A 94 4.68 1.68 -21.96
C PHE A 94 5.90 1.60 -22.88
N VAL A 95 7.11 1.60 -22.32
CA VAL A 95 8.35 1.40 -23.10
C VAL A 95 8.30 0.06 -23.84
N ASN A 96 7.83 -1.01 -23.19
CA ASN A 96 7.68 -2.31 -23.83
C ASN A 96 6.58 -2.28 -24.91
N TYR A 97 5.45 -1.64 -24.63
CA TYR A 97 4.37 -1.43 -25.60
C TYR A 97 4.87 -0.78 -26.88
N VAL A 98 5.62 0.33 -26.78
CA VAL A 98 6.20 1.02 -27.95
C VAL A 98 7.16 0.12 -28.73
N LYS A 99 8.00 -0.65 -28.03
CA LYS A 99 8.92 -1.59 -28.67
C LYS A 99 8.17 -2.71 -29.40
N ASP A 100 7.17 -3.30 -28.76
CA ASP A 100 6.38 -4.38 -29.33
C ASP A 100 5.64 -3.92 -30.59
N ILE A 101 5.01 -2.74 -30.56
CA ILE A 101 4.33 -2.18 -31.73
C ILE A 101 5.30 -1.84 -32.84
N ARG A 102 6.44 -1.23 -32.51
CA ARG A 102 7.50 -0.93 -33.49
C ARG A 102 8.01 -2.20 -34.19
N ASP A 103 8.14 -3.28 -33.44
CA ASP A 103 8.67 -4.56 -33.94
C ASP A 103 7.55 -5.41 -34.61
N GLY A 104 6.37 -4.83 -34.84
CA GLY A 104 5.25 -5.45 -35.57
C GLY A 104 4.32 -6.29 -34.70
N GLY A 105 4.33 -6.09 -33.38
CA GLY A 105 3.43 -6.77 -32.44
C GLY A 105 1.97 -6.30 -32.55
N ASP A 106 1.06 -7.10 -31.99
CA ASP A 106 -0.36 -6.82 -31.98
C ASP A 106 -0.71 -5.79 -30.91
N VAL A 107 -1.44 -4.73 -31.31
CA VAL A 107 -1.83 -3.63 -30.43
C VAL A 107 -2.72 -4.12 -29.27
N GLU A 108 -3.63 -5.06 -29.54
CA GLU A 108 -4.60 -5.51 -28.56
C GLU A 108 -3.94 -6.32 -27.43
N SER A 109 -3.03 -7.22 -27.80
CA SER A 109 -2.25 -8.00 -26.82
C SER A 109 -1.33 -7.12 -25.97
N ALA A 110 -0.70 -6.12 -26.56
CA ALA A 110 0.14 -5.16 -25.84
C ALA A 110 -0.67 -4.26 -24.89
N LEU A 111 -1.90 -3.87 -25.28
CA LEU A 111 -2.84 -3.14 -24.40
C LEU A 111 -3.32 -3.98 -23.22
N ASP A 112 -3.56 -5.28 -23.40
CA ASP A 112 -3.96 -6.17 -22.32
C ASP A 112 -2.86 -6.30 -21.25
N ILE A 113 -1.60 -6.32 -21.66
CA ILE A 113 -0.46 -6.28 -20.73
C ILE A 113 -0.48 -4.96 -19.94
N MET A 114 -0.62 -3.83 -20.62
CA MET A 114 -0.73 -2.51 -19.96
C MET A 114 -1.88 -2.46 -18.96
N ARG A 115 -3.05 -2.96 -19.34
CA ARG A 115 -4.24 -3.04 -18.47
C ARG A 115 -3.96 -3.89 -17.23
N SER A 116 -3.32 -5.05 -17.40
CA SER A 116 -2.98 -5.93 -16.28
C SER A 116 -2.02 -5.28 -15.27
N VAL A 117 -1.08 -4.47 -15.75
CA VAL A 117 -0.16 -3.71 -14.90
C VAL A 117 -0.91 -2.60 -14.16
N TYR A 118 -1.79 -1.88 -14.86
CA TYR A 118 -2.63 -0.84 -14.27
C TYR A 118 -3.53 -1.41 -13.16
N GLU A 119 -4.20 -2.54 -13.41
CA GLU A 119 -5.04 -3.20 -12.40
C GLU A 119 -4.23 -3.63 -11.16
N LYS A 120 -3.00 -4.10 -11.34
CA LYS A 120 -2.10 -4.42 -10.22
C LYS A 120 -1.67 -3.17 -9.44
N MET A 121 -1.57 -2.04 -10.10
CA MET A 121 -1.23 -0.76 -9.45
C MET A 121 -2.43 -0.13 -8.72
N LEU A 122 -3.65 -0.46 -9.12
CA LEU A 122 -4.83 0.00 -8.40
C LEU A 122 -4.80 -0.53 -6.96
N SER A 123 -4.78 0.39 -6.00
CA SER A 123 -4.89 0.04 -4.57
C SER A 123 -6.34 -0.29 -4.19
N VAL A 124 -6.99 -1.17 -4.98
CA VAL A 124 -8.39 -1.57 -4.78
C VAL A 124 -8.49 -3.08 -4.73
N CYS A 125 -9.24 -3.59 -3.77
CA CYS A 125 -9.44 -5.03 -3.64
C CYS A 125 -10.36 -5.57 -4.77
N PRO A 126 -9.92 -6.54 -5.58
CA PRO A 126 -10.72 -7.08 -6.68
C PRO A 126 -11.99 -7.82 -6.21
N LYS A 127 -12.08 -8.20 -4.92
CA LYS A 127 -13.23 -8.93 -4.37
C LYS A 127 -14.31 -8.04 -3.77
N CYS A 128 -13.95 -6.94 -3.14
CA CYS A 128 -14.91 -6.10 -2.39
C CYS A 128 -14.86 -4.62 -2.77
N GLY A 129 -14.01 -4.21 -3.71
CA GLY A 129 -13.91 -2.83 -4.19
C GLY A 129 -13.33 -1.82 -3.19
N ARG A 130 -12.89 -2.25 -2.00
CA ARG A 130 -12.35 -1.32 -0.98
C ARG A 130 -10.90 -0.98 -1.25
N THR A 131 -10.50 0.22 -0.88
CA THR A 131 -9.12 0.69 -0.97
C THR A 131 -8.20 -0.14 -0.08
N LEU A 132 -7.04 -0.49 -0.62
CA LEU A 132 -5.96 -1.21 0.07
C LEU A 132 -4.91 -0.20 0.55
N SER A 133 -4.15 -0.57 1.58
CA SER A 133 -3.05 0.26 2.10
C SER A 133 -1.87 0.41 1.13
N ALA A 134 -1.72 -0.54 0.22
CA ALA A 134 -0.73 -0.50 -0.85
C ALA A 134 -1.20 -1.38 -2.03
N PRO A 135 -0.70 -1.15 -3.25
CA PRO A 135 -0.97 -2.01 -4.39
C PRO A 135 -0.62 -3.47 -4.10
N GLY A 136 -1.56 -4.38 -4.35
CA GLY A 136 -1.36 -5.81 -4.09
C GLY A 136 -1.37 -6.24 -2.62
N ALA A 137 -1.61 -5.33 -1.68
CA ALA A 137 -1.72 -5.67 -0.26
C ALA A 137 -2.93 -6.58 0.00
N PRO A 138 -2.83 -7.51 0.97
CA PRO A 138 -3.95 -8.36 1.33
C PRO A 138 -5.10 -7.53 1.93
N CYS A 139 -6.29 -7.70 1.40
CA CYS A 139 -7.47 -7.00 1.92
C CYS A 139 -7.86 -7.51 3.31
N VAL A 140 -7.83 -6.64 4.31
CA VAL A 140 -8.17 -6.97 5.70
C VAL A 140 -9.61 -7.49 5.84
N TYR A 141 -10.53 -7.03 4.99
CA TYR A 141 -11.94 -7.43 5.02
C TYR A 141 -12.21 -8.76 4.32
N CYS A 142 -11.49 -9.05 3.23
CA CYS A 142 -11.65 -10.30 2.46
C CYS A 142 -10.78 -11.43 2.99
N MET A 143 -9.77 -11.11 3.81
CA MET A 143 -8.90 -12.11 4.39
C MET A 143 -9.65 -12.93 5.44
N LYS A 144 -9.63 -14.25 5.31
CA LYS A 144 -10.21 -15.15 6.32
C LYS A 144 -9.47 -14.93 7.64
N LYS A 145 -10.13 -14.29 8.61
CA LYS A 145 -9.59 -13.96 9.96
C LYS A 145 -8.96 -15.18 10.64
N GLY A 146 -9.48 -16.38 10.41
CA GLY A 146 -8.93 -17.62 10.95
C GLY A 146 -7.52 -17.97 10.47
N ARG A 147 -7.14 -17.59 9.26
CA ARG A 147 -5.77 -17.83 8.75
C ARG A 147 -4.75 -16.94 9.43
N LEU A 148 -5.10 -15.69 9.71
CA LEU A 148 -4.26 -14.74 10.44
C LEU A 148 -4.08 -15.19 11.88
N PHE A 149 -5.19 -15.57 12.55
CA PHE A 149 -5.18 -16.06 13.91
C PHE A 149 -4.34 -17.34 14.04
N ARG A 150 -4.48 -18.27 13.09
CA ARG A 150 -3.68 -19.51 13.08
C ARG A 150 -2.17 -19.22 12.95
N ARG A 151 -1.78 -18.27 12.13
CA ARG A 151 -0.37 -17.84 12.03
C ARG A 151 0.10 -17.20 13.33
N LEU A 152 -0.71 -16.33 13.96
CA LEU A 152 -0.39 -15.73 15.24
C LEU A 152 -0.15 -16.78 16.33
N VAL A 153 -1.06 -17.77 16.43
CA VAL A 153 -0.94 -18.89 17.38
C VAL A 153 0.30 -19.74 17.07
N GLN A 154 0.66 -19.90 15.80
CA GLN A 154 1.85 -20.65 15.41
C GLN A 154 3.16 -19.96 15.85
N TYR A 155 3.21 -18.62 15.85
CA TYR A 155 4.33 -17.84 16.39
C TYR A 155 4.39 -17.87 17.93
N LEU A 156 3.25 -18.01 18.59
CA LEU A 156 3.18 -18.14 20.07
C LEU A 156 3.56 -19.54 20.57
N LYS A 157 3.53 -20.54 19.69
CA LYS A 157 3.74 -21.94 20.05
C LYS A 157 5.10 -22.22 20.76
N PRO A 158 6.23 -21.65 20.36
CA PRO A 158 7.50 -21.87 21.06
C PRO A 158 7.53 -21.27 22.48
N GLU A 159 6.75 -20.22 22.75
CA GLU A 159 6.73 -19.47 24.00
C GLU A 159 5.50 -19.80 24.87
N THR A 160 4.73 -20.83 24.52
CA THR A 160 3.47 -21.17 25.24
C THR A 160 3.70 -21.44 26.71
N THR A 161 4.84 -22.02 27.10
CA THR A 161 5.14 -22.32 28.51
C THR A 161 5.25 -21.03 29.32
N ILE A 162 5.99 -20.04 28.83
CA ILE A 162 6.15 -18.74 29.50
C ILE A 162 4.79 -18.01 29.58
N LEU A 163 4.00 -18.09 28.50
CA LEU A 163 2.69 -17.47 28.43
C LEU A 163 1.71 -18.10 29.45
N VAL A 164 1.69 -19.43 29.58
CA VAL A 164 0.87 -20.13 30.55
C VAL A 164 1.30 -19.77 31.99
N ILE A 165 2.58 -19.76 32.29
CA ILE A 165 3.09 -19.34 33.60
C ILE A 165 2.67 -17.89 33.91
N SER A 166 2.82 -16.97 32.96
CA SER A 166 2.42 -15.57 33.11
C SER A 166 0.92 -15.43 33.41
N VAL A 167 0.07 -16.19 32.72
CA VAL A 167 -1.39 -16.19 32.97
C VAL A 167 -1.70 -16.70 34.36
N ILE A 168 -1.04 -17.79 34.82
CA ILE A 168 -1.25 -18.34 36.16
C ILE A 168 -0.84 -17.32 37.21
N ILE A 169 0.34 -16.70 37.08
CA ILE A 169 0.81 -15.66 37.99
C ILE A 169 -0.17 -14.48 38.02
N SER A 170 -0.66 -14.05 36.86
CA SER A 170 -1.64 -12.96 36.75
C SER A 170 -2.97 -13.28 37.48
N ILE A 171 -3.44 -14.51 37.37
CA ILE A 171 -4.64 -14.96 38.07
C ILE A 171 -4.40 -14.97 39.58
N LEU A 172 -3.27 -15.47 40.05
CA LEU A 172 -2.88 -15.50 41.47
C LEU A 172 -2.78 -14.10 42.05
N THR A 173 -2.08 -13.18 41.37
CA THR A 173 -1.98 -11.78 41.81
C THR A 173 -3.32 -11.09 41.87
N THR A 174 -4.20 -11.32 40.90
CA THR A 174 -5.56 -10.77 40.89
C THR A 174 -6.39 -11.33 42.03
N ALA A 175 -6.31 -12.62 42.30
CA ALA A 175 -7.01 -13.26 43.44
C ALA A 175 -6.53 -12.69 44.77
N MET A 176 -5.22 -12.50 44.94
CA MET A 176 -4.67 -11.88 46.16
C MET A 176 -5.07 -10.42 46.29
N ALA A 177 -5.15 -9.67 45.21
CA ALA A 177 -5.60 -8.27 45.23
C ALA A 177 -7.09 -8.10 45.62
N LEU A 178 -7.91 -9.13 45.41
CA LEU A 178 -9.33 -9.12 45.79
C LEU A 178 -9.56 -9.52 47.28
N MET A 179 -8.57 -10.13 47.94
CA MET A 179 -8.68 -10.50 49.36
C MET A 179 -8.90 -9.32 50.33
N PRO A 180 -8.11 -8.21 50.25
CA PRO A 180 -8.27 -7.10 51.15
C PRO A 180 -9.68 -6.49 51.16
N PRO A 181 -10.33 -6.18 50.03
CA PRO A 181 -11.70 -5.64 50.04
C PRO A 181 -12.72 -6.64 50.58
N MET A 182 -12.56 -7.95 50.36
CA MET A 182 -13.43 -8.96 50.90
C MET A 182 -13.28 -9.06 52.42
N LEU A 183 -12.06 -9.05 52.94
CA LEU A 183 -11.77 -9.06 54.38
C LEU A 183 -12.29 -7.78 55.06
N THR A 184 -12.14 -6.62 54.43
CA THR A 184 -12.65 -5.35 54.95
C THR A 184 -14.17 -5.37 55.04
N ARG A 185 -14.85 -5.92 54.05
CA ARG A 185 -16.31 -6.09 54.09
C ARG A 185 -16.74 -7.00 55.24
N SER A 186 -16.12 -8.18 55.36
CA SER A 186 -16.42 -9.12 56.44
C SER A 186 -16.14 -8.52 57.82
N LEU A 187 -15.10 -7.67 57.92
CA LEU A 187 -14.77 -6.93 59.15
C LEU A 187 -15.89 -5.99 59.56
N VAL A 188 -16.46 -5.22 58.62
CA VAL A 188 -17.47 -4.21 58.89
C VAL A 188 -18.85 -4.83 59.10
N ASP A 189 -19.19 -5.84 58.28
CA ASP A 189 -20.55 -6.41 58.24
C ASP A 189 -20.79 -7.45 59.36
N GLU A 190 -19.75 -8.24 59.73
CA GLU A 190 -19.91 -9.40 60.64
C GLU A 190 -19.14 -9.26 61.96
N ILE A 191 -17.85 -8.86 61.90
CA ILE A 191 -16.95 -8.93 63.04
C ILE A 191 -17.16 -7.76 64.02
N LEU A 192 -17.37 -6.55 63.48
CA LEU A 192 -17.59 -5.37 64.30
C LEU A 192 -18.92 -5.43 65.10
N PRO A 193 -20.06 -5.83 64.53
CA PRO A 193 -21.32 -5.92 65.27
C PRO A 193 -21.30 -7.00 66.35
N ASN A 194 -20.59 -8.10 66.15
CA ASN A 194 -20.53 -9.24 67.06
C ASN A 194 -19.47 -9.10 68.14
N HIS A 195 -18.69 -8.01 68.17
CA HIS A 195 -17.62 -7.76 69.17
C HIS A 195 -16.62 -8.91 69.34
N ASP A 196 -16.40 -9.70 68.32
CA ASP A 196 -15.50 -10.87 68.38
C ASP A 196 -14.02 -10.43 68.26
N ARG A 197 -13.36 -10.29 69.42
CA ARG A 197 -11.96 -9.82 69.47
C ARG A 197 -10.95 -10.78 68.83
N SER A 198 -11.21 -12.07 68.78
CA SER A 198 -10.33 -13.06 68.22
C SER A 198 -10.33 -12.99 66.67
N ALA A 199 -11.52 -12.89 66.08
CA ALA A 199 -11.69 -12.71 64.64
C ALA A 199 -11.12 -11.36 64.15
N LEU A 200 -11.33 -10.28 64.93
CA LEU A 200 -10.77 -8.96 64.67
C LEU A 200 -9.22 -9.00 64.57
N THR A 201 -8.56 -9.61 65.52
CA THR A 201 -7.09 -9.72 65.55
C THR A 201 -6.57 -10.50 64.37
N PHE A 202 -7.24 -11.59 63.96
CA PHE A 202 -6.87 -12.41 62.82
C PHE A 202 -6.99 -11.64 61.50
N VAL A 203 -8.10 -10.92 61.29
CA VAL A 203 -8.33 -10.15 60.05
C VAL A 203 -7.37 -8.96 59.94
N VAL A 204 -7.07 -8.26 61.05
CA VAL A 204 -6.11 -7.16 61.07
C VAL A 204 -4.70 -7.69 60.75
N LEU A 205 -4.30 -8.85 61.31
CA LEU A 205 -3.02 -9.48 60.98
C LEU A 205 -2.91 -9.89 59.51
N MET A 206 -4.00 -10.42 58.96
CA MET A 206 -4.08 -10.78 57.53
C MET A 206 -4.05 -9.58 56.59
N LEU A 207 -4.53 -8.41 56.99
CA LEU A 207 -4.49 -7.16 56.22
C LEU A 207 -3.12 -6.48 56.25
N ILE A 208 -2.28 -6.77 57.27
CA ILE A 208 -0.93 -6.18 57.41
C ILE A 208 0.12 -7.02 56.66
N CYS A 209 -0.09 -8.34 56.46
CA CYS A 209 0.80 -9.21 55.71
C CYS A 209 0.56 -9.17 54.22
#